data_a58d2a4edc6414fb7aa017b4b2519833
#
_entry.id   a58d2a4edc6414fb7aa017b4b2519833
#
_cell.length_a   1.000
_cell.length_b   1.000
_cell.length_c   1.000
_cell.angle_alpha   90.00
_cell.angle_beta   90.00
_cell.angle_gamma   90.00
#
_symmetry.space_group_name_H-M   'P 1'
#
loop_
_entity.id
_entity.type
_entity.pdbx_description
1 polymer ?
#
loop_
_entity_poly.entity_id
_entity_poly.type
_entity_poly.pdbx_seq_one_letter_code
_entity_poly.pdbx_strand_id
1 'polypeptide(L)'
;MSEIQISINNLSKVYDNGFKALNNVSLKVKQGEILAMLGPNGAGKTSLISIICGIVKPTSGTVTIDNYDIIKDYRETRSRIGLVPQELNLESFETVFDTVSYSRGLYGKAPKPEHIEKILKDLSLWDKKDQRLRQLSGGMKRRVLIAKALSHEPKILFLDEPTAGVDVELRRDMWMVVEELRKKGVTII
;
A
#
# COMPACT_ATOMS: atom_id res chain seq x y z
N MET A 1 18.21 13.20 12.95
CA MET A 1 18.40 12.51 11.66
C MET A 1 17.23 11.58 11.45
N SER A 2 16.53 11.64 10.30
CA SER A 2 15.41 10.71 10.01
C SER A 2 15.96 9.28 9.89
N GLU A 3 15.34 8.35 10.62
CA GLU A 3 15.73 6.94 10.66
C GLU A 3 15.43 6.26 9.32
N ILE A 4 16.30 5.34 8.88
CA ILE A 4 16.05 4.54 7.67
C ILE A 4 14.97 3.52 8.01
N GLN A 5 13.84 3.60 7.30
CA GLN A 5 12.71 2.72 7.52
C GLN A 5 12.72 1.49 6.61
N ILE A 6 13.13 1.66 5.35
CA ILE A 6 13.30 0.53 4.42
C ILE A 6 14.75 0.52 3.95
N SER A 7 15.41 -0.62 4.01
CA SER A 7 16.74 -0.84 3.46
C SER A 7 16.72 -2.04 2.51
N ILE A 8 17.12 -1.80 1.27
CA ILE A 8 17.23 -2.78 0.20
C ILE A 8 18.70 -2.88 -0.17
N ASN A 9 19.25 -4.09 -0.15
CA ASN A 9 20.67 -4.33 -0.45
C ASN A 9 20.81 -5.42 -1.51
N ASN A 10 21.40 -5.05 -2.66
CA ASN A 10 21.77 -5.92 -3.77
C ASN A 10 20.62 -6.84 -4.23
N LEU A 11 19.40 -6.31 -4.27
CA LEU A 11 18.19 -7.05 -4.56
C LEU A 11 18.11 -7.43 -6.03
N SER A 12 17.93 -8.72 -6.32
CA SER A 12 17.71 -9.22 -7.68
C SER A 12 16.51 -10.16 -7.74
N LYS A 13 15.80 -10.11 -8.87
CA LYS A 13 14.68 -11.01 -9.17
C LYS A 13 14.76 -11.51 -10.60
N VAL A 14 14.84 -12.84 -10.73
CA VAL A 14 14.68 -13.58 -11.98
C VAL A 14 13.46 -14.47 -11.82
N TYR A 15 12.52 -14.42 -12.76
CA TYR A 15 11.36 -15.30 -12.82
C TYR A 15 11.70 -16.62 -13.51
N ASP A 16 10.85 -17.64 -13.36
CA ASP A 16 11.09 -19.01 -13.89
C ASP A 16 11.25 -19.05 -15.43
N ASN A 17 10.66 -18.08 -16.13
CA ASN A 17 10.80 -17.89 -17.57
C ASN A 17 12.13 -17.22 -17.99
N GLY A 18 13.05 -17.01 -17.05
CA GLY A 18 14.33 -16.32 -17.27
C GLY A 18 14.26 -14.79 -17.31
N PHE A 19 13.07 -14.19 -17.17
CA PHE A 19 12.93 -12.73 -17.16
C PHE A 19 13.56 -12.12 -15.90
N LYS A 20 14.55 -11.25 -16.10
CA LYS A 20 15.26 -10.54 -15.04
C LYS A 20 14.56 -9.21 -14.74
N ALA A 21 13.68 -9.21 -13.75
CA ALA A 21 12.89 -8.04 -13.37
C ALA A 21 13.67 -7.02 -12.53
N LEU A 22 14.59 -7.49 -11.66
CA LEU A 22 15.46 -6.66 -10.84
C LEU A 22 16.90 -7.15 -10.94
N ASN A 23 17.84 -6.21 -11.02
CA ASN A 23 19.28 -6.49 -11.12
C ASN A 23 20.06 -5.65 -10.12
N ASN A 24 20.45 -6.27 -8.99
CA ASN A 24 21.33 -5.67 -7.99
C ASN A 24 20.87 -4.27 -7.49
N VAL A 25 19.57 -4.15 -7.21
CA VAL A 25 18.95 -2.89 -6.75
C VAL A 25 19.29 -2.65 -5.29
N SER A 26 19.81 -1.46 -4.96
CA SER A 26 20.04 -1.02 -3.58
C SER A 26 19.38 0.34 -3.37
N LEU A 27 18.60 0.49 -2.29
CA LEU A 27 17.82 1.68 -1.99
C LEU A 27 17.59 1.79 -0.49
N LYS A 28 17.57 3.02 0.02
CA LYS A 28 17.20 3.33 1.40
C LYS A 28 16.10 4.38 1.42
N VAL A 29 15.02 4.12 2.17
CA VAL A 29 13.89 5.04 2.33
C VAL A 29 13.82 5.46 3.80
N LYS A 30 13.69 6.76 4.03
CA LYS A 30 13.60 7.32 5.37
C LYS A 30 12.14 7.36 5.86
N GLN A 31 11.97 7.34 7.16
CA GLN A 31 10.64 7.48 7.77
C GLN A 31 9.99 8.81 7.39
N GLY A 32 8.70 8.78 7.02
CA GLY A 32 7.91 9.94 6.62
C GLY A 32 8.29 10.53 5.25
N GLU A 33 9.09 9.82 4.45
CA GLU A 33 9.46 10.22 3.09
C GLU A 33 8.35 9.85 2.10
N ILE A 34 8.18 10.67 1.06
CA ILE A 34 7.45 10.28 -0.15
C ILE A 34 8.49 9.92 -1.20
N LEU A 35 8.52 8.67 -1.62
CA LEU A 35 9.38 8.17 -2.68
C LEU A 35 8.56 7.85 -3.93
N ALA A 36 8.77 8.57 -5.01
CA ALA A 36 8.17 8.27 -6.31
C ALA A 36 9.10 7.38 -7.14
N MET A 37 8.57 6.23 -7.57
CA MET A 37 9.28 5.34 -8.50
C MET A 37 8.82 5.63 -9.94
N LEU A 38 9.73 6.17 -10.74
CA LEU A 38 9.48 6.49 -12.15
C LEU A 38 10.18 5.48 -13.07
N GLY A 39 9.54 5.15 -14.18
CA GLY A 39 10.09 4.25 -15.19
C GLY A 39 9.01 3.67 -16.11
N PRO A 40 9.40 3.16 -17.28
CA PRO A 40 8.46 2.56 -18.22
C PRO A 40 7.81 1.29 -17.67
N ASN A 41 6.78 0.80 -18.36
CA ASN A 41 6.20 -0.51 -18.06
C ASN A 41 7.27 -1.59 -18.23
N GLY A 42 7.31 -2.55 -17.31
CA GLY A 42 8.35 -3.58 -17.28
C GLY A 42 9.66 -3.18 -16.60
N ALA A 43 9.82 -1.94 -16.11
CA ALA A 43 11.02 -1.50 -15.38
C ALA A 43 11.22 -2.16 -14.00
N GLY A 44 10.33 -3.08 -13.59
CA GLY A 44 10.45 -3.81 -12.34
C GLY A 44 9.80 -3.13 -11.13
N LYS A 45 9.08 -2.01 -11.29
CA LYS A 45 8.41 -1.28 -10.20
C LYS A 45 7.49 -2.18 -9.38
N THR A 46 6.51 -2.82 -10.03
CA THR A 46 5.57 -3.75 -9.39
C THR A 46 6.28 -4.96 -8.78
N SER A 47 7.35 -5.48 -9.42
CA SER A 47 8.16 -6.56 -8.84
C SER A 47 8.86 -6.13 -7.56
N LEU A 48 9.39 -4.91 -7.52
CA LEU A 48 10.03 -4.35 -6.32
C LEU A 48 9.00 -4.19 -5.18
N ILE A 49 7.86 -3.56 -5.46
CA ILE A 49 6.75 -3.42 -4.49
C ILE A 49 6.32 -4.79 -3.97
N SER A 50 6.07 -5.75 -4.87
CA SER A 50 5.62 -7.10 -4.51
C SER A 50 6.62 -7.85 -3.62
N ILE A 51 7.92 -7.64 -3.82
CA ILE A 51 8.96 -8.23 -2.96
C ILE A 51 8.95 -7.56 -1.59
N ILE A 52 8.94 -6.23 -1.52
CA ILE A 52 8.94 -5.51 -0.24
C ILE A 52 7.68 -5.86 0.58
N CYS A 53 6.52 -5.96 -0.07
CA CYS A 53 5.26 -6.39 0.55
C CYS A 53 5.21 -7.88 0.89
N GLY A 54 6.25 -8.66 0.57
CA GLY A 54 6.33 -10.10 0.86
C GLY A 54 5.38 -10.98 0.05
N ILE A 55 4.91 -10.51 -1.12
CA ILE A 55 4.08 -11.27 -2.06
C ILE A 55 4.96 -12.18 -2.92
N VAL A 56 6.09 -11.67 -3.38
CA VAL A 56 7.05 -12.37 -4.22
C VAL A 56 8.39 -12.53 -3.48
N LYS A 57 9.00 -13.71 -3.54
CA LYS A 57 10.34 -13.93 -2.97
C LYS A 57 11.42 -13.38 -3.90
N PRO A 58 12.46 -12.69 -3.39
CA PRO A 58 13.62 -12.31 -4.18
C PRO A 58 14.42 -13.53 -4.61
N THR A 59 15.21 -13.39 -5.68
CA THR A 59 16.20 -14.39 -6.08
C THR A 59 17.47 -14.25 -5.24
N SER A 60 17.91 -13.02 -4.98
CA SER A 60 19.04 -12.72 -4.11
C SER A 60 18.93 -11.31 -3.52
N GLY A 61 19.79 -10.99 -2.56
CA GLY A 61 19.76 -9.72 -1.83
C GLY A 61 18.86 -9.78 -0.58
N THR A 62 18.77 -8.66 0.12
CA THR A 62 18.00 -8.55 1.38
C THR A 62 17.16 -7.28 1.39
N VAL A 63 16.02 -7.35 2.06
CA VAL A 63 15.16 -6.19 2.35
C VAL A 63 14.81 -6.21 3.83
N THR A 64 14.96 -5.08 4.48
CA THR A 64 14.52 -4.90 5.88
C THR A 64 13.57 -3.70 5.99
N ILE A 65 12.61 -3.79 6.92
CA ILE A 65 11.64 -2.75 7.26
C ILE A 65 11.68 -2.56 8.77
N ASP A 66 11.98 -1.36 9.27
CA ASP A 66 12.21 -1.09 10.69
C ASP A 66 13.18 -2.12 11.30
N ASN A 67 14.24 -2.51 10.59
CA ASN A 67 15.24 -3.55 10.92
C ASN A 67 14.72 -5.01 10.93
N TYR A 68 13.47 -5.27 10.57
CA TYR A 68 12.91 -6.61 10.40
C TYR A 68 13.13 -7.13 8.99
N ASP A 69 13.61 -8.36 8.84
CA ASP A 69 13.78 -9.02 7.53
C ASP A 69 12.42 -9.43 6.94
N ILE A 70 12.16 -9.10 5.66
CA ILE A 70 10.86 -9.37 5.03
C ILE A 70 10.52 -10.86 4.90
N ILE A 71 11.50 -11.75 5.00
CA ILE A 71 11.31 -13.20 4.89
C ILE A 71 11.25 -13.84 6.27
N LYS A 72 12.21 -13.55 7.14
CA LYS A 72 12.32 -14.15 8.47
C LYS A 72 11.24 -13.60 9.41
N ASP A 73 11.02 -12.27 9.37
CA ASP A 73 10.13 -11.54 10.26
C ASP A 73 8.86 -11.08 9.51
N TYR A 74 8.35 -11.90 8.56
CA TYR A 74 7.30 -11.51 7.62
C TYR A 74 6.00 -10.99 8.28
N ARG A 75 5.65 -11.47 9.48
CA ARG A 75 4.47 -10.98 10.21
C ARG A 75 4.66 -9.55 10.67
N GLU A 76 5.85 -9.25 11.21
CA GLU A 76 6.21 -7.92 11.67
C GLU A 76 6.27 -6.93 10.51
N THR A 77 6.90 -7.30 9.40
CA THR A 77 7.01 -6.42 8.24
C THR A 77 5.65 -6.17 7.58
N ARG A 78 4.84 -7.21 7.36
CA ARG A 78 3.50 -7.05 6.76
C ARG A 78 2.55 -6.24 7.62
N SER A 79 2.62 -6.35 8.95
CA SER A 79 1.79 -5.54 9.85
C SER A 79 2.07 -4.03 9.77
N ARG A 80 3.25 -3.64 9.23
CA ARG A 80 3.68 -2.25 9.05
C ARG A 80 3.37 -1.68 7.66
N ILE A 81 2.94 -2.53 6.72
CA ILE A 81 2.73 -2.16 5.32
C ILE A 81 1.24 -2.15 4.99
N GLY A 82 0.78 -1.08 4.38
CA GLY A 82 -0.45 -1.03 3.59
C GLY A 82 -0.09 -1.06 2.10
N LEU A 83 -0.83 -1.83 1.31
CA LEU A 83 -0.67 -1.90 -0.14
C LEU A 83 -1.99 -1.54 -0.83
N VAL A 84 -1.93 -0.57 -1.72
CA VAL A 84 -3.00 -0.23 -2.66
C VAL A 84 -2.57 -0.73 -4.04
N PRO A 85 -3.15 -1.84 -4.53
CA PRO A 85 -2.78 -2.41 -5.82
C PRO A 85 -3.31 -1.57 -6.99
N GLN A 86 -2.74 -1.76 -8.16
CA GLN A 86 -3.18 -1.12 -9.41
C GLN A 86 -4.63 -1.51 -9.76
N GLU A 87 -4.97 -2.80 -9.64
CA GLU A 87 -6.29 -3.32 -9.99
C GLU A 87 -7.33 -3.09 -8.89
N LEU A 88 -8.57 -2.82 -9.30
CA LEU A 88 -9.72 -2.60 -8.41
C LEU A 88 -10.41 -3.92 -8.02
N ASN A 89 -9.67 -4.84 -7.41
CA ASN A 89 -10.22 -6.11 -6.95
C ASN A 89 -10.90 -5.94 -5.59
N LEU A 90 -12.22 -5.73 -5.61
CA LEU A 90 -13.07 -5.59 -4.43
C LEU A 90 -14.25 -6.55 -4.48
N GLU A 91 -14.56 -7.18 -3.35
CA GLU A 91 -15.76 -8.00 -3.19
C GLU A 91 -17.03 -7.15 -3.36
N SER A 92 -17.80 -7.46 -4.40
CA SER A 92 -18.87 -6.56 -4.88
C SER A 92 -20.09 -6.45 -3.96
N PHE A 93 -20.30 -7.44 -3.08
CA PHE A 93 -21.52 -7.55 -2.27
C PHE A 93 -21.43 -6.94 -0.87
N GLU A 94 -20.23 -6.74 -0.36
CA GLU A 94 -19.98 -6.17 0.97
C GLU A 94 -20.23 -4.66 0.99
N THR A 95 -20.50 -4.12 2.18
CA THR A 95 -20.55 -2.66 2.39
C THR A 95 -19.14 -2.06 2.49
N VAL A 96 -19.06 -0.75 2.34
CA VAL A 96 -17.79 -0.02 2.52
C VAL A 96 -17.23 -0.23 3.93
N PHE A 97 -18.08 -0.08 4.96
CA PHE A 97 -17.68 -0.21 6.37
C PHE A 97 -17.21 -1.63 6.70
N ASP A 98 -17.98 -2.65 6.29
CA ASP A 98 -17.64 -4.04 6.56
C ASP A 98 -16.35 -4.46 5.88
N THR A 99 -16.16 -4.04 4.62
CA THR A 99 -14.93 -4.32 3.85
C THR A 99 -13.68 -3.77 4.54
N VAL A 100 -13.73 -2.52 5.03
CA VAL A 100 -12.58 -1.89 5.70
C VAL A 100 -12.36 -2.50 7.09
N SER A 101 -13.43 -2.77 7.83
CA SER A 101 -13.38 -3.41 9.14
C SER A 101 -12.83 -4.84 9.06
N TYR A 102 -13.29 -5.62 8.10
CA TYR A 102 -12.79 -6.97 7.83
C TYR A 102 -11.30 -6.97 7.49
N SER A 103 -10.87 -6.01 6.66
CA SER A 103 -9.45 -5.85 6.31
C SER A 103 -8.57 -5.67 7.54
N ARG A 104 -9.00 -4.91 8.55
CA ARG A 104 -8.31 -4.77 9.83
C ARG A 104 -8.16 -6.11 10.56
N GLY A 105 -9.22 -6.91 10.57
CA GLY A 105 -9.23 -8.24 11.19
C GLY A 105 -8.23 -9.22 10.56
N LEU A 106 -8.02 -9.14 9.23
CA LEU A 106 -7.02 -9.97 8.52
C LEU A 106 -5.60 -9.75 9.01
N TYR A 107 -5.29 -8.56 9.56
CA TYR A 107 -4.00 -8.25 10.19
C TYR A 107 -3.95 -8.59 11.69
N GLY A 108 -4.95 -9.31 12.21
CA GLY A 108 -5.03 -9.69 13.63
C GLY A 108 -5.28 -8.51 14.58
N LYS A 109 -5.76 -7.37 14.08
CA LYS A 109 -6.06 -6.19 14.90
C LYS A 109 -7.48 -6.27 15.45
N ALA A 110 -7.63 -5.95 16.73
CA ALA A 110 -8.96 -5.86 17.36
C ALA A 110 -9.85 -4.84 16.63
N PRO A 111 -11.19 -5.06 16.62
CA PRO A 111 -12.13 -4.08 16.10
C PRO A 111 -11.91 -2.69 16.70
N LYS A 112 -11.94 -1.66 15.87
CA LYS A 112 -11.77 -0.25 16.27
C LYS A 112 -12.65 0.63 15.40
N PRO A 113 -13.98 0.64 15.62
CA PRO A 113 -14.95 1.34 14.78
C PRO A 113 -14.64 2.83 14.61
N GLU A 114 -14.16 3.50 15.65
CA GLU A 114 -13.82 4.92 15.63
C GLU A 114 -12.65 5.21 14.67
N HIS A 115 -11.71 4.29 14.56
CA HIS A 115 -10.60 4.40 13.61
C HIS A 115 -11.08 4.23 12.17
N ILE A 116 -11.97 3.26 11.93
CA ILE A 116 -12.57 3.04 10.61
C ILE A 116 -13.41 4.24 10.19
N GLU A 117 -14.25 4.75 11.11
CA GLU A 117 -15.03 5.98 10.89
C GLU A 117 -14.13 7.15 10.49
N LYS A 118 -13.03 7.36 11.22
CA LYS A 118 -12.06 8.42 10.93
C LYS A 118 -11.47 8.26 9.53
N ILE A 119 -11.02 7.07 9.16
CA ILE A 119 -10.47 6.80 7.82
C ILE A 119 -11.52 7.09 6.75
N LEU A 120 -12.75 6.63 6.93
CA LEU A 120 -13.82 6.83 5.95
C LEU A 120 -14.19 8.32 5.83
N LYS A 121 -14.16 9.08 6.92
CA LYS A 121 -14.33 10.55 6.88
C LYS A 121 -13.19 11.24 6.17
N ASP A 122 -11.95 10.91 6.50
CA ASP A 122 -10.73 11.47 5.87
C ASP A 122 -10.73 11.22 4.34
N LEU A 123 -11.35 10.12 3.89
CA LEU A 123 -11.47 9.72 2.49
C LEU A 123 -12.80 10.11 1.82
N SER A 124 -13.66 10.90 2.49
CA SER A 124 -14.99 11.30 2.00
C SER A 124 -15.87 10.10 1.60
N LEU A 125 -15.82 9.03 2.38
CA LEU A 125 -16.59 7.79 2.18
C LEU A 125 -17.60 7.53 3.29
N TRP A 126 -17.63 8.35 4.35
CA TRP A 126 -18.50 8.09 5.52
C TRP A 126 -19.97 8.03 5.17
N ASP A 127 -20.46 8.96 4.34
CA ASP A 127 -21.86 9.01 3.88
C ASP A 127 -22.24 7.80 2.99
N LYS A 128 -21.26 7.02 2.58
CA LYS A 128 -21.40 5.82 1.75
C LYS A 128 -21.08 4.53 2.48
N LYS A 129 -20.86 4.61 3.81
CA LYS A 129 -20.38 3.47 4.62
C LYS A 129 -21.25 2.20 4.51
N ASP A 130 -22.58 2.37 4.36
CA ASP A 130 -23.55 1.30 4.26
C ASP A 130 -23.87 0.90 2.81
N GLN A 131 -23.26 1.57 1.81
CA GLN A 131 -23.44 1.22 0.40
C GLN A 131 -22.59 0.01 0.03
N ARG A 132 -23.16 -0.85 -0.83
CA ARG A 132 -22.42 -1.99 -1.39
C ARG A 132 -21.38 -1.51 -2.40
N LEU A 133 -20.23 -2.17 -2.42
CA LEU A 133 -19.09 -1.78 -3.28
C LEU A 133 -19.44 -1.75 -4.77
N ARG A 134 -20.37 -2.61 -5.23
CA ARG A 134 -20.83 -2.60 -6.63
C ARG A 134 -21.50 -1.29 -7.07
N GLN A 135 -22.05 -0.53 -6.11
CA GLN A 135 -22.78 0.72 -6.36
C GLN A 135 -21.87 1.95 -6.43
N LEU A 136 -20.58 1.75 -6.10
CA LEU A 136 -19.61 2.85 -6.05
C LEU A 136 -19.00 3.13 -7.44
N SER A 137 -18.69 4.40 -7.69
CA SER A 137 -17.87 4.79 -8.84
C SER A 137 -16.45 4.21 -8.74
N GLY A 138 -15.71 4.18 -9.86
CA GLY A 138 -14.31 3.73 -9.87
C GLY A 138 -13.42 4.49 -8.88
N GLY A 139 -13.61 5.82 -8.80
CA GLY A 139 -12.89 6.66 -7.86
C GLY A 139 -13.21 6.36 -6.41
N MET A 140 -14.49 6.12 -6.08
CA MET A 140 -14.89 5.72 -4.72
C MET A 140 -14.32 4.35 -4.37
N LYS A 141 -14.32 3.39 -5.30
CA LYS A 141 -13.68 2.08 -5.10
C LYS A 141 -12.19 2.22 -4.82
N ARG A 142 -11.50 3.15 -5.51
CA ARG A 142 -10.09 3.43 -5.26
C ARG A 142 -9.86 3.96 -3.83
N ARG A 143 -10.70 4.89 -3.36
CA ARG A 143 -10.66 5.37 -1.98
C ARG A 143 -10.92 4.25 -0.96
N VAL A 144 -11.81 3.29 -1.26
CA VAL A 144 -12.03 2.10 -0.41
C VAL A 144 -10.77 1.23 -0.34
N LEU A 145 -10.03 1.03 -1.43
CA LEU A 145 -8.75 0.31 -1.40
C LEU A 145 -7.73 1.00 -0.49
N ILE A 146 -7.67 2.35 -0.51
CA ILE A 146 -6.82 3.12 0.40
C ILE A 146 -7.29 2.93 1.85
N ALA A 147 -8.61 3.00 2.10
CA ALA A 147 -9.17 2.75 3.43
C ALA A 147 -8.81 1.36 3.96
N LYS A 148 -8.91 0.33 3.12
CA LYS A 148 -8.47 -1.04 3.44
C LYS A 148 -7.00 -1.10 3.83
N ALA A 149 -6.14 -0.47 3.02
CA ALA A 149 -4.70 -0.44 3.25
C ALA A 149 -4.32 0.29 4.55
N LEU A 150 -5.13 1.26 5.00
CA LEU A 150 -4.93 2.03 6.23
C LEU A 150 -5.59 1.42 7.47
N SER A 151 -6.49 0.45 7.31
CA SER A 151 -7.35 -0.07 8.38
C SER A 151 -6.59 -0.62 9.59
N HIS A 152 -5.40 -1.19 9.39
CA HIS A 152 -4.55 -1.79 10.43
C HIS A 152 -3.45 -0.85 10.96
N GLU A 153 -3.52 0.45 10.63
CA GLU A 153 -2.59 1.50 11.09
C GLU A 153 -1.14 1.24 10.61
N PRO A 154 -0.90 1.06 9.29
CA PRO A 154 0.44 0.82 8.77
C PRO A 154 1.34 2.05 8.93
N LYS A 155 2.66 1.82 8.99
CA LYS A 155 3.68 2.88 8.98
C LYS A 155 4.11 3.26 7.56
N ILE A 156 3.90 2.35 6.60
CA ILE A 156 4.32 2.49 5.21
C ILE A 156 3.13 2.19 4.31
N LEU A 157 2.87 3.03 3.34
CA LEU A 157 1.84 2.84 2.33
C LEU A 157 2.45 2.75 0.93
N PHE A 158 2.26 1.61 0.28
CA PHE A 158 2.58 1.42 -1.12
C PHE A 158 1.37 1.73 -2.00
N LEU A 159 1.60 2.54 -3.03
CA LEU A 159 0.59 2.94 -4.02
C LEU A 159 1.08 2.51 -5.40
N ASP A 160 0.63 1.36 -5.89
CA ASP A 160 1.02 0.87 -7.22
C ASP A 160 0.14 1.54 -8.29
N GLU A 161 0.70 2.50 -9.01
CA GLU A 161 0.04 3.33 -10.03
C GLU A 161 -1.33 3.89 -9.59
N PRO A 162 -1.39 4.63 -8.48
CA PRO A 162 -2.65 5.00 -7.84
C PRO A 162 -3.53 5.92 -8.70
N THR A 163 -2.99 6.56 -9.70
CA THR A 163 -3.67 7.52 -10.59
C THR A 163 -3.84 7.01 -12.02
N ALA A 164 -3.53 5.74 -12.30
CA ALA A 164 -3.73 5.16 -13.62
C ALA A 164 -5.23 5.12 -13.97
N GLY A 165 -5.59 5.70 -15.12
CA GLY A 165 -6.98 5.70 -15.60
C GLY A 165 -7.96 6.56 -14.81
N VAL A 166 -7.50 7.45 -13.92
CA VAL A 166 -8.37 8.37 -13.18
C VAL A 166 -8.31 9.79 -13.77
N ASP A 167 -9.43 10.50 -13.65
CA ASP A 167 -9.53 11.90 -14.07
C ASP A 167 -8.69 12.85 -13.20
N VAL A 168 -8.58 14.11 -13.66
CA VAL A 168 -7.72 15.13 -13.01
C VAL A 168 -8.20 15.47 -11.61
N GLU A 169 -9.50 15.52 -11.38
CA GLU A 169 -10.10 15.89 -10.10
C GLU A 169 -9.83 14.82 -9.05
N LEU A 170 -10.07 13.56 -9.40
CA LEU A 170 -9.80 12.42 -8.52
C LEU A 170 -8.30 12.29 -8.21
N ARG A 171 -7.43 12.59 -9.19
CA ARG A 171 -5.98 12.62 -8.97
C ARG A 171 -5.60 13.66 -7.93
N ARG A 172 -6.18 14.86 -7.99
CA ARG A 172 -5.96 15.93 -7.01
C ARG A 172 -6.40 15.50 -5.60
N ASP A 173 -7.59 14.91 -5.49
CA ASP A 173 -8.10 14.41 -4.22
C ASP A 173 -7.20 13.35 -3.59
N MET A 174 -6.67 12.45 -4.41
CA MET A 174 -5.72 11.43 -3.95
C MET A 174 -4.42 12.04 -3.41
N TRP A 175 -3.90 13.07 -4.08
CA TRP A 175 -2.69 13.77 -3.59
C TRP A 175 -2.93 14.48 -2.27
N MET A 176 -4.12 15.06 -2.02
CA MET A 176 -4.47 15.64 -0.72
C MET A 176 -4.45 14.57 0.38
N VAL A 177 -4.99 13.38 0.12
CA VAL A 177 -4.95 12.25 1.07
C VAL A 177 -3.50 11.82 1.35
N VAL A 178 -2.67 11.69 0.31
CA VAL A 178 -1.25 11.32 0.43
C VAL A 178 -0.49 12.33 1.30
N GLU A 179 -0.71 13.63 1.09
CA GLU A 179 -0.07 14.68 1.90
C GLU A 179 -0.52 14.63 3.37
N GLU A 180 -1.81 14.43 3.64
CA GLU A 180 -2.31 14.29 5.01
C GLU A 180 -1.72 13.06 5.72
N LEU A 181 -1.58 11.94 5.04
CA LEU A 181 -0.94 10.74 5.58
C LEU A 181 0.54 10.99 5.88
N ARG A 182 1.25 11.68 5.00
CA ARG A 182 2.64 12.09 5.23
C ARG A 182 2.77 12.97 6.48
N LYS A 183 1.90 13.97 6.65
CA LYS A 183 1.89 14.84 7.84
C LYS A 183 1.69 14.03 9.13
N LYS A 184 0.97 12.91 9.06
CA LYS A 184 0.79 11.94 10.16
C LYS A 184 1.99 10.99 10.35
N GLY A 185 3.07 11.16 9.58
CA GLY A 185 4.31 10.39 9.68
C GLY A 185 4.31 9.06 8.92
N VAL A 186 3.35 8.82 8.04
CA VAL A 186 3.32 7.63 7.17
C VAL A 186 4.31 7.82 6.03
N THR A 187 5.17 6.82 5.80
CA THR A 187 6.06 6.76 4.63
C THR A 187 5.27 6.28 3.42
N ILE A 188 5.46 6.92 2.26
CA ILE A 188 4.65 6.65 1.07
C ILE A 188 5.55 6.34 -0.13
N ILE A 189 5.21 5.29 -0.88
CA ILE A 189 5.96 4.81 -2.05
C ILE A 189 4.97 4.52 -3.18
#